data_d862c0ca9f8b6b5542885336aea1cbfc
#
_entry.id   d862c0ca9f8b6b5542885336aea1cbfc
#
_cell.length_a   1.000
_cell.length_b   1.000
_cell.length_c   1.000
_cell.angle_alpha   90.00
_cell.angle_beta   90.00
_cell.angle_gamma   90.00
#
_symmetry.space_group_name_H-M   'P 1'
#
loop_
_entity.id
_entity.type
_entity.pdbx_description
1 polymer ?
#
loop_
_entity_poly.entity_id
_entity_poly.type
_entity_poly.pdbx_seq_one_letter_code
_entity_poly.pdbx_strand_id
1 'polypeptide(L)'
;DQHQNRSGSGIWLHGTPSDTYSRPPRASDGCVVLSNPDLNALAPILQQGNTPVLIVDNADWQASNESFDVHKESLLEQIEAWRKDWAAQDTDAYLSHYSKQFFYSDGNLQKWADYKRVIQASKPKVSININDISMFGYPVNNRDNVRQIVVVNFEQDFRSPSLQNKMRKRQYWVYEDKKWKILYEGA
;
A
#
# COMPACT_ATOMS: atom_id res chain seq x y z
N ASP A 1 -9.95 0.30 3.43
CA ASP A 1 -11.18 0.44 4.23
C ASP A 1 -12.39 -0.33 3.68
N GLN A 2 -12.49 -0.57 2.37
CA GLN A 2 -13.59 -1.37 1.79
C GLN A 2 -13.65 -2.81 2.34
N HIS A 3 -12.50 -3.44 2.63
CA HIS A 3 -12.44 -4.77 3.21
C HIS A 3 -12.86 -4.83 4.69
N GLN A 4 -13.05 -3.68 5.34
CA GLN A 4 -13.59 -3.57 6.70
C GLN A 4 -15.06 -3.15 6.71
N ASN A 5 -15.77 -3.26 5.57
CA ASN A 5 -17.15 -2.78 5.39
C ASN A 5 -17.33 -1.30 5.73
N ARG A 6 -16.28 -0.51 5.62
CA ARG A 6 -16.35 0.94 5.76
C ARG A 6 -16.58 1.55 4.39
N SER A 7 -17.78 2.06 4.16
CA SER A 7 -18.08 2.87 2.98
C SER A 7 -17.53 4.29 3.19
N GLY A 8 -16.79 4.79 2.25
CA GLY A 8 -16.30 6.16 2.25
C GLY A 8 -15.33 6.34 1.09
N SER A 9 -15.60 7.30 0.25
CA SER A 9 -14.71 7.78 -0.79
C SER A 9 -14.57 9.28 -0.67
N GLY A 10 -13.40 9.83 -1.04
CA GLY A 10 -13.23 11.27 -1.07
C GLY A 10 -13.01 11.92 0.29
N ILE A 11 -12.35 11.23 1.23
CA ILE A 11 -11.83 11.88 2.44
C ILE A 11 -10.61 12.71 2.04
N TRP A 12 -10.73 14.01 2.22
CA TRP A 12 -9.71 14.97 1.83
C TRP A 12 -9.07 15.60 3.04
N LEU A 13 -7.81 15.96 2.90
CA LEU A 13 -7.12 16.88 3.79
C LEU A 13 -7.20 18.25 3.14
N HIS A 14 -7.86 19.20 3.77
CA HIS A 14 -8.07 20.54 3.20
C HIS A 14 -8.11 21.63 4.27
N GLY A 15 -8.00 22.86 3.83
CA GLY A 15 -8.11 24.05 4.67
C GLY A 15 -9.55 24.54 4.85
N THR A 16 -9.67 25.70 5.42
CA THR A 16 -10.94 26.43 5.64
C THR A 16 -11.18 27.46 4.52
N PRO A 17 -12.43 27.93 4.30
CA PRO A 17 -12.74 28.94 3.30
C PRO A 17 -11.98 30.27 3.48
N SER A 18 -11.61 30.61 4.72
CA SER A 18 -10.77 31.77 5.05
C SER A 18 -9.97 31.50 6.32
N ASP A 19 -8.93 32.30 6.56
CA ASP A 19 -8.08 32.17 7.76
C ASP A 19 -8.83 32.49 9.06
N THR A 20 -9.90 33.23 8.99
CA THR A 20 -10.76 33.59 10.12
C THR A 20 -11.96 32.65 10.31
N TYR A 21 -12.14 31.68 9.41
CA TYR A 21 -13.25 30.76 9.49
C TYR A 21 -13.03 29.71 10.59
N SER A 22 -13.93 29.67 11.56
CA SER A 22 -13.92 28.67 12.63
C SER A 22 -15.04 27.66 12.43
N ARG A 23 -14.69 26.37 12.50
CA ARG A 23 -15.67 25.28 12.50
C ARG A 23 -15.78 24.67 13.90
N PRO A 24 -16.99 24.29 14.33
CA PRO A 24 -17.14 23.46 15.50
C PRO A 24 -16.48 22.10 15.26
N PRO A 25 -16.08 21.38 16.32
CA PRO A 25 -15.60 20.00 16.20
C PRO A 25 -16.60 19.11 15.47
N ARG A 26 -16.08 18.20 14.63
CA ARG A 26 -16.88 17.22 13.85
C ARG A 26 -17.90 17.85 12.86
N ALA A 27 -17.58 19.00 12.31
CA ALA A 27 -18.43 19.73 11.36
C ALA A 27 -18.14 19.42 9.88
N SER A 28 -17.30 18.43 9.57
CA SER A 28 -17.07 17.96 8.21
C SER A 28 -17.83 16.65 7.95
N ASP A 29 -18.13 16.38 6.69
CA ASP A 29 -18.74 15.11 6.25
C ASP A 29 -17.68 13.98 6.13
N GLY A 30 -16.70 13.95 7.05
CA GLY A 30 -15.65 12.94 7.11
C GLY A 30 -14.27 13.42 6.64
N CYS A 31 -14.14 14.62 6.09
CA CYS A 31 -12.85 15.19 5.72
C CYS A 31 -12.02 15.62 6.93
N VAL A 32 -10.69 15.58 6.78
CA VAL A 32 -9.74 16.16 7.74
C VAL A 32 -9.52 17.63 7.40
N VAL A 33 -9.97 18.52 8.27
CA VAL A 33 -9.91 19.97 8.06
C VAL A 33 -8.84 20.57 8.98
N LEU A 34 -7.90 21.30 8.41
CA LEU A 34 -6.88 22.07 9.11
C LEU A 34 -7.14 23.57 8.97
N SER A 35 -6.56 24.36 9.85
CA SER A 35 -6.47 25.81 9.59
C SER A 35 -5.61 26.05 8.33
N ASN A 36 -5.88 27.11 7.60
CA ASN A 36 -5.08 27.43 6.41
C ASN A 36 -3.61 27.64 6.74
N PRO A 37 -3.21 28.32 7.84
CA PRO A 37 -1.82 28.40 8.24
C PRO A 37 -1.16 27.03 8.46
N ASP A 38 -1.84 26.11 9.15
CA ASP A 38 -1.31 24.75 9.39
C ASP A 38 -1.21 23.93 8.10
N LEU A 39 -2.22 24.00 7.24
CA LEU A 39 -2.17 23.34 5.94
C LEU A 39 -1.02 23.87 5.08
N ASN A 40 -0.82 25.19 5.05
CA ASN A 40 0.28 25.81 4.32
C ASN A 40 1.65 25.41 4.88
N ALA A 41 1.77 25.24 6.19
CA ALA A 41 2.99 24.74 6.82
C ALA A 41 3.30 23.28 6.46
N LEU A 42 2.26 22.44 6.31
CA LEU A 42 2.39 21.04 5.93
C LEU A 42 2.57 20.82 4.43
N ALA A 43 1.98 21.68 3.59
CA ALA A 43 1.96 21.50 2.13
C ALA A 43 3.33 21.21 1.49
N PRO A 44 4.44 21.87 1.91
CA PRO A 44 5.77 21.59 1.34
C PRO A 44 6.30 20.18 1.60
N ILE A 45 5.83 19.52 2.66
CA ILE A 45 6.27 18.17 3.06
C ILE A 45 5.31 17.06 2.61
N LEU A 46 4.10 17.43 2.19
CA LEU A 46 3.11 16.49 1.69
C LEU A 46 3.38 16.16 0.23
N GLN A 47 3.49 14.89 -0.06
CA GLN A 47 3.61 14.39 -1.42
C GLN A 47 2.33 13.64 -1.79
N GLN A 48 1.57 14.20 -2.72
CA GLN A 48 0.33 13.60 -3.16
C GLN A 48 0.56 12.17 -3.70
N GLY A 49 -0.18 11.22 -3.16
CA GLY A 49 -0.05 9.80 -3.49
C GLY A 49 1.06 9.05 -2.73
N ASN A 50 1.96 9.75 -2.01
CA ASN A 50 3.08 9.16 -1.27
C ASN A 50 2.95 9.29 0.23
N THR A 51 2.62 10.49 0.72
CA THR A 51 2.52 10.72 2.16
C THR A 51 1.30 9.99 2.72
N PRO A 52 1.48 9.00 3.61
CA PRO A 52 0.36 8.33 4.25
C PRO A 52 -0.32 9.27 5.25
N VAL A 53 -1.64 9.20 5.32
CA VAL A 53 -2.44 9.84 6.37
C VAL A 53 -3.11 8.73 7.18
N LEU A 54 -2.76 8.63 8.46
CA LEU A 54 -3.32 7.66 9.39
C LEU A 54 -4.28 8.36 10.33
N ILE A 55 -5.53 7.90 10.35
CA ILE A 55 -6.56 8.38 11.27
C ILE A 55 -6.78 7.28 12.30
N VAL A 56 -6.39 7.55 13.54
CA VAL A 56 -6.41 6.59 14.64
C VAL A 56 -7.03 7.22 15.88
N ASP A 57 -7.59 6.40 16.76
CA ASP A 57 -8.15 6.88 18.03
C ASP A 57 -7.05 7.41 18.96
N ASN A 58 -5.91 6.73 18.98
CA ASN A 58 -4.73 7.13 19.76
C ASN A 58 -3.47 6.94 18.92
N ALA A 59 -2.55 7.89 19.00
CA ALA A 59 -1.21 7.78 18.41
C ALA A 59 -0.22 7.44 19.54
N ASP A 60 0.41 6.26 19.45
CA ASP A 60 1.47 5.86 20.36
C ASP A 60 2.83 6.20 19.72
N TRP A 61 3.51 7.18 20.27
CA TRP A 61 4.80 7.65 19.79
C TRP A 61 5.92 6.94 20.53
N GLN A 62 6.64 6.09 19.82
CA GLN A 62 7.78 5.35 20.35
C GLN A 62 9.10 5.93 19.84
N ALA A 63 10.10 6.04 20.73
CA ALA A 63 11.40 6.60 20.38
C ALA A 63 12.23 5.70 19.45
N SER A 64 11.98 4.39 19.46
CA SER A 64 12.61 3.42 18.57
C SER A 64 11.62 2.28 18.25
N ASN A 65 11.76 1.69 17.08
CA ASN A 65 10.89 0.61 16.63
C ASN A 65 11.70 -0.59 16.17
N GLU A 66 12.54 -1.14 17.08
CA GLU A 66 13.41 -2.29 16.77
C GLU A 66 12.63 -3.47 16.17
N SER A 67 11.40 -3.72 16.62
CA SER A 67 10.58 -4.77 16.06
C SER A 67 10.14 -4.49 14.60
N PHE A 68 9.90 -3.22 14.26
CA PHE A 68 9.56 -2.82 12.90
C PHE A 68 10.77 -2.92 11.97
N ASP A 69 11.97 -2.56 12.45
CA ASP A 69 13.20 -2.61 11.64
C ASP A 69 13.58 -4.05 11.27
N VAL A 70 13.45 -5.00 12.19
CA VAL A 70 13.66 -6.44 11.89
C VAL A 70 12.67 -6.93 10.83
N HIS A 71 11.41 -6.53 10.94
CA HIS A 71 10.39 -6.91 9.97
C HIS A 71 10.57 -6.20 8.63
N LYS A 72 11.09 -4.99 8.61
CA LYS A 72 11.37 -4.22 7.40
C LYS A 72 12.40 -4.90 6.51
N GLU A 73 13.51 -5.38 7.07
CA GLU A 73 14.53 -6.09 6.29
C GLU A 73 13.96 -7.36 5.65
N SER A 74 13.28 -8.19 6.44
CA SER A 74 12.66 -9.42 5.93
C SER A 74 11.59 -9.16 4.87
N LEU A 75 10.85 -8.05 4.97
CA LEU A 75 9.87 -7.66 3.96
C LEU A 75 10.56 -7.16 2.68
N LEU A 76 11.65 -6.40 2.78
CA LEU A 76 12.42 -5.96 1.62
C LEU A 76 13.01 -7.15 0.85
N GLU A 77 13.53 -8.16 1.54
CA GLU A 77 14.00 -9.40 0.93
C GLU A 77 12.87 -10.12 0.19
N GLN A 78 11.67 -10.17 0.79
CA GLN A 78 10.52 -10.81 0.18
C GLN A 78 9.99 -10.05 -1.05
N ILE A 79 10.00 -8.71 -1.03
CA ILE A 79 9.66 -7.86 -2.17
C ILE A 79 10.65 -8.10 -3.33
N GLU A 80 11.95 -8.19 -3.01
CA GLU A 80 12.96 -8.45 -4.03
C GLU A 80 12.86 -9.88 -4.61
N ALA A 81 12.51 -10.87 -3.79
CA ALA A 81 12.24 -12.23 -4.28
C ALA A 81 11.02 -12.23 -5.22
N TRP A 82 9.92 -11.61 -4.83
CA TRP A 82 8.73 -11.44 -5.68
C TRP A 82 9.06 -10.75 -7.01
N ARG A 83 9.86 -9.67 -6.97
CA ARG A 83 10.29 -8.95 -8.17
C ARG A 83 11.11 -9.85 -9.10
N LYS A 84 12.05 -10.64 -8.54
CA LYS A 84 12.89 -11.57 -9.31
C LYS A 84 12.08 -12.67 -9.99
N ASP A 85 11.16 -13.30 -9.26
CA ASP A 85 10.32 -14.35 -9.80
C ASP A 85 9.39 -13.83 -10.91
N TRP A 86 8.88 -12.59 -10.72
CA TRP A 86 8.14 -11.92 -11.78
C TRP A 86 9.01 -11.62 -13.01
N ALA A 87 10.23 -11.10 -12.84
CA ALA A 87 11.15 -10.82 -13.94
C ALA A 87 11.62 -12.10 -14.66
N ALA A 88 11.78 -13.19 -13.92
CA ALA A 88 12.10 -14.52 -14.48
C ALA A 88 10.89 -15.15 -15.19
N GLN A 89 9.69 -14.62 -15.00
CA GLN A 89 8.41 -15.18 -15.49
C GLN A 89 8.13 -16.60 -14.97
N ASP A 90 8.67 -16.90 -13.80
CA ASP A 90 8.27 -18.08 -13.05
C ASP A 90 6.92 -17.80 -12.38
N THR A 91 5.86 -18.13 -13.09
CA THR A 91 4.49 -17.79 -12.69
C THR A 91 4.12 -18.44 -11.36
N ASP A 92 4.53 -19.68 -11.12
CA ASP A 92 4.16 -20.38 -9.90
C ASP A 92 4.96 -19.84 -8.70
N ALA A 93 6.26 -19.57 -8.85
CA ALA A 93 7.06 -18.89 -7.84
C ALA A 93 6.48 -17.49 -7.56
N TYR A 94 6.18 -16.70 -8.60
CA TYR A 94 5.53 -15.39 -8.48
C TYR A 94 4.22 -15.46 -7.69
N LEU A 95 3.32 -16.39 -8.02
CA LEU A 95 2.04 -16.55 -7.35
C LEU A 95 2.18 -17.06 -5.91
N SER A 96 3.28 -17.73 -5.61
CA SER A 96 3.57 -18.19 -4.25
C SER A 96 3.74 -17.05 -3.24
N HIS A 97 4.04 -15.84 -3.71
CA HIS A 97 4.15 -14.63 -2.87
C HIS A 97 2.79 -14.06 -2.45
N TYR A 98 1.68 -14.54 -3.00
CA TYR A 98 0.36 -14.05 -2.69
C TYR A 98 -0.31 -14.87 -1.58
N SER A 99 -1.03 -14.17 -0.69
CA SER A 99 -1.85 -14.80 0.34
C SER A 99 -3.02 -15.57 -0.31
N LYS A 100 -3.44 -16.65 0.30
CA LYS A 100 -4.68 -17.35 -0.09
C LYS A 100 -5.92 -16.45 0.01
N GLN A 101 -5.83 -15.39 0.82
CA GLN A 101 -6.89 -14.39 1.00
C GLN A 101 -6.68 -13.15 0.11
N PHE A 102 -5.75 -13.23 -0.86
CA PHE A 102 -5.47 -12.12 -1.77
C PHE A 102 -6.72 -11.66 -2.51
N PHE A 103 -6.85 -10.35 -2.62
CA PHE A 103 -7.89 -9.69 -3.40
C PHE A 103 -7.33 -8.43 -4.10
N TYR A 104 -8.00 -8.00 -5.15
CA TYR A 104 -7.77 -6.76 -5.87
C TYR A 104 -9.11 -6.21 -6.37
N SER A 105 -9.13 -5.05 -7.08
CA SER A 105 -10.37 -4.41 -7.52
C SER A 105 -11.34 -5.33 -8.27
N ASP A 106 -10.81 -6.28 -9.05
CA ASP A 106 -11.60 -7.08 -9.98
C ASP A 106 -11.77 -8.53 -9.53
N GLY A 107 -11.22 -8.93 -8.37
CA GLY A 107 -11.41 -10.31 -7.91
C GLY A 107 -10.45 -10.80 -6.83
N ASN A 108 -10.23 -12.10 -6.85
CA ASN A 108 -9.46 -12.87 -5.88
C ASN A 108 -8.19 -13.50 -6.50
N LEU A 109 -7.46 -14.27 -5.69
CA LEU A 109 -6.23 -14.94 -6.10
C LEU A 109 -6.42 -15.84 -7.34
N GLN A 110 -7.52 -16.59 -7.44
CA GLN A 110 -7.75 -17.49 -8.57
C GLN A 110 -7.83 -16.71 -9.88
N LYS A 111 -8.66 -15.67 -9.92
CA LYS A 111 -8.82 -14.81 -11.10
C LYS A 111 -7.50 -14.10 -11.46
N TRP A 112 -6.75 -13.67 -10.44
CA TRP A 112 -5.42 -13.07 -10.62
C TRP A 112 -4.42 -14.07 -11.22
N ALA A 113 -4.40 -15.30 -10.70
CA ALA A 113 -3.51 -16.35 -11.19
C ALA A 113 -3.79 -16.71 -12.65
N ASP A 114 -5.06 -16.87 -13.01
CA ASP A 114 -5.45 -17.19 -14.39
C ASP A 114 -5.03 -16.07 -15.36
N TYR A 115 -5.26 -14.82 -14.99
CA TYR A 115 -4.81 -13.66 -15.74
C TYR A 115 -3.28 -13.61 -15.89
N LYS A 116 -2.53 -13.83 -14.81
CA LYS A 116 -1.06 -13.78 -14.83
C LYS A 116 -0.44 -14.91 -15.66
N ARG A 117 -1.00 -16.12 -15.58
CA ARG A 117 -0.54 -17.24 -16.43
C ARG A 117 -0.65 -16.91 -17.90
N VAL A 118 -1.76 -16.33 -18.34
CA VAL A 118 -1.95 -15.92 -19.74
C VAL A 118 -0.95 -14.84 -20.16
N ILE A 119 -0.81 -13.80 -19.34
CA ILE A 119 0.07 -12.67 -19.69
C ILE A 119 1.55 -13.06 -19.66
N GLN A 120 1.99 -13.80 -18.68
CA GLN A 120 3.40 -14.18 -18.56
C GLN A 120 3.81 -15.16 -19.64
N ALA A 121 2.94 -16.07 -20.01
CA ALA A 121 3.18 -16.99 -21.15
C ALA A 121 3.40 -16.25 -22.49
N SER A 122 2.82 -15.07 -22.65
CA SER A 122 2.91 -14.27 -23.89
C SER A 122 4.11 -13.32 -23.96
N LYS A 123 4.88 -13.16 -22.88
CA LYS A 123 5.97 -12.16 -22.78
C LYS A 123 7.32 -12.82 -22.43
N PRO A 124 8.15 -13.14 -23.44
CA PRO A 124 9.37 -13.94 -23.22
C PRO A 124 10.50 -13.24 -22.47
N LYS A 125 10.47 -11.92 -22.34
CA LYS A 125 11.44 -11.13 -21.56
C LYS A 125 10.79 -9.91 -20.99
N VAL A 126 10.90 -9.73 -19.67
CA VAL A 126 10.49 -8.52 -18.97
C VAL A 126 11.60 -8.03 -18.05
N SER A 127 11.71 -6.72 -17.92
CA SER A 127 12.52 -6.07 -16.89
C SER A 127 11.59 -5.34 -15.93
N ILE A 128 11.83 -5.53 -14.64
CA ILE A 128 11.01 -4.94 -13.59
C ILE A 128 11.93 -4.30 -12.58
N ASN A 129 11.85 -2.99 -12.47
CA ASN A 129 12.54 -2.22 -11.44
C ASN A 129 11.52 -1.64 -10.47
N ILE A 130 11.90 -1.65 -9.21
CA ILE A 130 11.11 -1.09 -8.11
C ILE A 130 11.94 0.00 -7.47
N ASN A 131 11.40 1.20 -7.42
CA ASN A 131 12.05 2.38 -6.89
C ASN A 131 11.12 3.09 -5.90
N ASP A 132 11.69 3.99 -5.11
CA ASP A 132 10.93 4.88 -4.23
C ASP A 132 9.98 4.10 -3.29
N ILE A 133 10.53 3.09 -2.61
CA ILE A 133 9.77 2.24 -1.71
C ILE A 133 9.51 2.99 -0.40
N SER A 134 8.25 3.09 -0.02
CA SER A 134 7.84 3.52 1.32
C SER A 134 7.01 2.43 2.00
N MET A 135 7.19 2.30 3.31
CA MET A 135 6.53 1.27 4.12
C MET A 135 5.97 1.88 5.40
N PHE A 136 4.78 1.45 5.78
CA PHE A 136 4.19 1.79 7.08
C PHE A 136 3.28 0.68 7.58
N GLY A 137 3.25 0.49 8.90
CA GLY A 137 2.35 -0.46 9.54
C GLY A 137 0.89 -0.07 9.33
N TYR A 138 0.05 -1.02 8.92
CA TYR A 138 -1.38 -0.77 8.83
C TYR A 138 -2.00 -0.94 10.23
N PRO A 139 -2.71 0.08 10.76
CA PRO A 139 -3.34 -0.03 12.06
C PRO A 139 -4.47 -1.06 12.02
N VAL A 140 -4.27 -2.18 12.68
CA VAL A 140 -5.30 -3.22 12.84
C VAL A 140 -5.94 -3.05 14.21
N ASN A 141 -7.25 -2.90 14.27
CA ASN A 141 -7.95 -2.89 15.56
C ASN A 141 -7.76 -4.23 16.27
N ASN A 142 -7.13 -4.18 17.45
CA ASN A 142 -6.60 -5.29 18.24
C ASN A 142 -7.65 -6.26 18.84
N ARG A 143 -8.84 -6.42 18.27
CA ARG A 143 -9.87 -7.25 18.88
C ARG A 143 -9.84 -8.73 18.48
N ASP A 144 -9.26 -9.08 17.30
CA ASP A 144 -9.20 -10.47 16.85
C ASP A 144 -7.89 -10.74 16.10
N ASN A 145 -7.01 -11.54 16.68
CA ASN A 145 -5.78 -12.10 16.11
C ASN A 145 -4.95 -11.13 15.26
N VAL A 146 -3.94 -10.56 15.89
CA VAL A 146 -3.01 -9.56 15.35
C VAL A 146 -2.29 -10.09 14.10
N ARG A 147 -2.88 -9.91 12.93
CA ARG A 147 -2.13 -10.05 11.68
C ARG A 147 -1.33 -8.78 11.48
N GLN A 148 -0.02 -8.91 11.45
CA GLN A 148 0.82 -7.79 11.08
C GLN A 148 0.63 -7.50 9.59
N ILE A 149 0.17 -6.29 9.27
CA ILE A 149 0.01 -5.84 7.90
C ILE A 149 0.89 -4.61 7.68
N VAL A 150 1.64 -4.60 6.59
CA VAL A 150 2.45 -3.47 6.16
C VAL A 150 1.96 -3.00 4.79
N VAL A 151 1.73 -1.72 4.67
CA VAL A 151 1.44 -1.08 3.38
C VAL A 151 2.76 -0.67 2.75
N VAL A 152 2.96 -1.09 1.51
CA VAL A 152 4.14 -0.80 0.71
C VAL A 152 3.69 -0.03 -0.52
N ASN A 153 4.21 1.20 -0.69
CA ASN A 153 4.06 1.95 -1.92
C ASN A 153 5.41 1.98 -2.64
N PHE A 154 5.39 1.90 -3.95
CA PHE A 154 6.58 1.96 -4.77
C PHE A 154 6.27 2.42 -6.19
N GLU A 155 7.29 2.90 -6.86
CA GLU A 155 7.27 3.13 -8.30
C GLU A 155 7.75 1.87 -9.02
N GLN A 156 6.93 1.36 -9.94
CA GLN A 156 7.24 0.23 -10.80
C GLN A 156 7.60 0.70 -12.19
N ASP A 157 8.78 0.37 -12.68
CA ASP A 157 9.18 0.51 -14.09
C ASP A 157 9.16 -0.89 -14.73
N PHE A 158 8.15 -1.14 -15.55
CA PHE A 158 7.97 -2.39 -16.29
C PHE A 158 8.35 -2.20 -17.74
N ARG A 159 9.19 -3.10 -18.27
CA ARG A 159 9.60 -3.10 -19.67
C ARG A 159 9.51 -4.48 -20.28
N SER A 160 8.89 -4.57 -21.43
CA SER A 160 8.88 -5.72 -22.32
C SER A 160 9.14 -5.27 -23.76
N PRO A 161 9.37 -6.15 -24.72
CA PRO A 161 9.54 -5.75 -26.12
C PRO A 161 8.38 -4.94 -26.70
N SER A 162 7.16 -5.14 -26.18
CA SER A 162 5.93 -4.51 -26.69
C SER A 162 5.32 -3.46 -25.77
N LEU A 163 5.83 -3.31 -24.51
CA LEU A 163 5.22 -2.42 -23.55
C LEU A 163 6.29 -1.86 -22.59
N GLN A 164 6.28 -0.55 -22.42
CA GLN A 164 7.00 0.13 -21.35
C GLN A 164 5.96 0.90 -20.52
N ASN A 165 5.97 0.68 -19.21
CA ASN A 165 5.03 1.33 -18.32
C ASN A 165 5.69 1.65 -16.97
N LYS A 166 5.49 2.88 -16.51
CA LYS A 166 5.93 3.37 -15.22
C LYS A 166 4.70 3.80 -14.43
N MET A 167 4.50 3.20 -13.27
CA MET A 167 3.31 3.47 -12.44
C MET A 167 3.61 3.35 -10.97
N ARG A 168 2.82 4.03 -10.15
CA ARG A 168 2.81 3.80 -8.71
C ARG A 168 1.93 2.61 -8.38
N LYS A 169 2.44 1.81 -7.46
CA LYS A 169 1.76 0.63 -6.93
C LYS A 169 1.62 0.73 -5.43
N ARG A 170 0.54 0.18 -4.92
CA ARG A 170 0.30 -0.03 -3.51
C ARG A 170 0.01 -1.49 -3.26
N GLN A 171 0.77 -2.09 -2.35
CA GLN A 171 0.55 -3.45 -1.89
C GLN A 171 0.36 -3.47 -0.39
N TYR A 172 -0.51 -4.37 0.08
CA TYR A 172 -0.64 -4.70 1.49
C TYR A 172 -0.01 -6.08 1.68
N TRP A 173 1.00 -6.13 2.52
CA TRP A 173 1.70 -7.36 2.86
C TRP A 173 1.28 -7.81 4.24
N VAL A 174 0.92 -9.09 4.37
CA VAL A 174 0.54 -9.72 5.63
C VAL A 174 1.60 -10.75 6.03
N TYR A 175 1.94 -10.78 7.31
CA TYR A 175 2.82 -11.81 7.84
C TYR A 175 1.99 -13.02 8.25
N GLU A 176 2.11 -14.12 7.52
CA GLU A 176 1.39 -15.37 7.74
C GLU A 176 2.32 -16.56 7.47
N ASP A 177 2.17 -17.64 8.23
CA ASP A 177 2.99 -18.84 8.09
C ASP A 177 4.51 -18.56 8.07
N LYS A 178 4.95 -17.60 8.90
CA LYS A 178 6.35 -17.13 9.01
C LYS A 178 6.91 -16.52 7.73
N LYS A 179 6.07 -16.02 6.84
CA LYS A 179 6.45 -15.35 5.59
C LYS A 179 5.56 -14.15 5.33
N TRP A 180 6.13 -13.17 4.63
CA TRP A 180 5.35 -12.08 4.07
C TRP A 180 4.65 -12.53 2.80
N LYS A 181 3.37 -12.21 2.70
CA LYS A 181 2.50 -12.50 1.55
C LYS A 181 1.74 -11.25 1.12
N ILE A 182 1.52 -11.09 -0.17
CA ILE A 182 0.71 -10.00 -0.71
C ILE A 182 -0.76 -10.33 -0.45
N LEU A 183 -1.43 -9.48 0.33
CA LEU A 183 -2.85 -9.57 0.63
C LEU A 183 -3.70 -8.77 -0.34
N TYR A 184 -3.18 -7.63 -0.80
CA TYR A 184 -3.86 -6.74 -1.73
C TYR A 184 -2.85 -6.09 -2.67
N GLU A 185 -3.24 -5.86 -3.92
CA GLU A 185 -2.51 -5.06 -4.90
C GLU A 185 -3.44 -4.09 -5.62
N GLY A 186 -3.02 -2.82 -5.70
CA GLY A 186 -3.71 -1.75 -6.40
C GLY A 186 -2.73 -0.74 -6.98
N ALA A 187 -3.27 0.24 -7.71
CA ALA A 187 -2.54 1.38 -8.25
C ALA A 187 -3.09 2.68 -7.66
#